data_167097d5525fc8118f73b1acfe66df4e
#
_entry.id   167097d5525fc8118f73b1acfe66df4e
#
_cell.length_a   1.000
_cell.length_b   1.000
_cell.length_c   1.000
_cell.angle_alpha   90.00
_cell.angle_beta   90.00
_cell.angle_gamma   90.00
#
_symmetry.space_group_name_H-M   'P 1'
#
loop_
_entity.id
_entity.type
_entity.pdbx_description
1 polymer ?
#
loop_
_entity_poly.entity_id
_entity_poly.type
_entity_poly.pdbx_seq_one_letter_code
_entity_poly.pdbx_strand_id
1 'polypeptide(L)'
;MRIVDVCAFYTPHGGGVKTYVEQKLRLGPQLGHEIVILAPADRYEVIERGPNARIVTIPSPRFPLDRNYWYFDDEDALHDALDALAPDFVEVSSPWRSPSIVGRWKGKAPRALFMHADPLSAYAYRWFEPVFSRQTIDKRFEPFWQHLRRLSGEFETVVCASSELRDRLAEGGVPNTSLQPMGIEEGVFAPANRDPALRAQLLALCDLPETAGLLIGVGRLSAEKRWPMVIDAVMAASADA
;
A
#
# COMPACT_ATOMS: atom_id res chain seq x y z
N MET A 1 -0.86 23.94 -2.62
CA MET A 1 -1.66 23.22 -1.59
C MET A 1 -0.71 22.44 -0.71
N ARG A 2 -0.98 22.40 0.59
CA ARG A 2 -0.31 21.49 1.51
C ARG A 2 -1.11 20.18 1.61
N ILE A 3 -0.51 19.09 1.16
CA ILE A 3 -1.10 17.75 1.21
C ILE A 3 -0.40 16.99 2.34
N VAL A 4 -1.18 16.53 3.32
CA VAL A 4 -0.68 15.70 4.41
C VAL A 4 -1.14 14.27 4.20
N ASP A 5 -0.21 13.33 4.12
CA ASP A 5 -0.47 11.90 3.99
C ASP A 5 -0.15 11.19 5.32
N VAL A 6 -1.18 10.71 5.99
CA VAL A 6 -1.08 9.92 7.22
C VAL A 6 -0.82 8.46 6.85
N CYS A 7 0.45 8.08 6.79
CA CYS A 7 0.89 6.79 6.27
C CYS A 7 1.40 5.86 7.38
N ALA A 8 0.53 4.99 7.90
CA ALA A 8 0.84 4.07 8.99
C ALA A 8 1.89 3.00 8.64
N PHE A 9 2.04 2.64 7.36
CA PHE A 9 2.93 1.57 6.92
C PHE A 9 4.18 2.06 6.17
N TYR A 10 4.49 3.35 6.28
CA TYR A 10 5.76 3.85 5.77
C TYR A 10 6.90 3.38 6.67
N THR A 11 7.87 2.72 6.06
CA THR A 11 9.17 2.41 6.69
C THR A 11 10.30 2.57 5.68
N PRO A 12 11.52 2.90 6.11
CA PRO A 12 12.67 3.00 5.21
C PRO A 12 12.98 1.73 4.41
N HIS A 13 12.55 0.57 4.94
CA HIS A 13 12.72 -0.74 4.32
C HIS A 13 11.43 -1.31 3.71
N GLY A 14 10.39 -0.48 3.55
CA GLY A 14 9.09 -0.88 3.03
C GLY A 14 9.12 -1.23 1.53
N GLY A 15 8.05 -1.90 1.07
CA GLY A 15 7.82 -2.25 -0.34
C GLY A 15 7.05 -1.17 -1.10
N GLY A 16 5.91 -1.56 -1.74
CA GLY A 16 5.10 -0.69 -2.59
C GLY A 16 4.62 0.61 -1.93
N VAL A 17 4.30 0.57 -0.63
CA VAL A 17 3.90 1.78 0.11
C VAL A 17 5.05 2.79 0.17
N LYS A 18 6.28 2.33 0.43
CA LYS A 18 7.45 3.21 0.39
C LYS A 18 7.63 3.82 -1.00
N THR A 19 7.57 3.02 -2.06
CA THR A 19 7.70 3.51 -3.43
C THR A 19 6.64 4.58 -3.74
N TYR A 20 5.39 4.36 -3.34
CA TYR A 20 4.32 5.34 -3.49
C TYR A 20 4.61 6.65 -2.76
N VAL A 21 5.03 6.58 -1.50
CA VAL A 21 5.39 7.76 -0.69
C VAL A 21 6.58 8.52 -1.28
N GLU A 22 7.64 7.80 -1.68
CA GLU A 22 8.83 8.43 -2.30
C GLU A 22 8.50 9.12 -3.63
N GLN A 23 7.62 8.53 -4.44
CA GLN A 23 7.13 9.16 -5.67
C GLN A 23 6.31 10.41 -5.36
N LYS A 24 5.45 10.38 -4.36
CA LYS A 24 4.67 11.54 -3.91
C LYS A 24 5.57 12.68 -3.44
N LEU A 25 6.58 12.38 -2.61
CA LEU A 25 7.56 13.37 -2.14
C LEU A 25 8.38 13.96 -3.28
N ARG A 26 8.64 13.20 -4.34
CA ARG A 26 9.40 13.66 -5.51
C ARG A 26 8.54 14.49 -6.47
N LEU A 27 7.34 14.02 -6.80
CA LEU A 27 6.50 14.61 -7.86
C LEU A 27 5.60 15.74 -7.35
N GLY A 28 5.11 15.66 -6.12
CA GLY A 28 4.20 16.65 -5.55
C GLY A 28 4.75 18.09 -5.60
N PRO A 29 6.01 18.33 -5.19
CA PRO A 29 6.62 19.63 -5.30
C PRO A 29 6.75 20.15 -6.74
N GLN A 30 7.00 19.27 -7.71
CA GLN A 30 7.07 19.62 -9.13
C GLN A 30 5.71 20.10 -9.67
N LEU A 31 4.63 19.63 -9.05
CA LEU A 31 3.25 20.04 -9.35
C LEU A 31 2.78 21.25 -8.52
N GLY A 32 3.69 21.89 -7.76
CA GLY A 32 3.40 23.07 -6.96
C GLY A 32 2.71 22.77 -5.62
N HIS A 33 2.84 21.55 -5.09
CA HIS A 33 2.30 21.17 -3.79
C HIS A 33 3.38 21.05 -2.73
N GLU A 34 3.03 21.32 -1.48
CA GLU A 34 3.82 20.92 -0.32
C GLU A 34 3.34 19.55 0.14
N ILE A 35 4.25 18.58 0.23
CA ILE A 35 3.95 17.22 0.64
C ILE A 35 4.54 16.96 2.02
N VAL A 36 3.68 16.59 2.96
CA VAL A 36 4.09 16.19 4.31
C VAL A 36 3.57 14.76 4.56
N ILE A 37 4.48 13.85 4.83
CA ILE A 37 4.14 12.49 5.25
C ILE A 37 4.15 12.44 6.78
N LEU A 38 3.03 12.13 7.39
CA LEU A 38 2.96 11.77 8.81
C LEU A 38 3.12 10.26 8.96
N ALA A 39 4.16 9.82 9.64
CA ALA A 39 4.44 8.41 9.85
C ALA A 39 4.65 8.10 11.35
N PRO A 40 4.20 6.93 11.84
CA PRO A 40 4.48 6.53 13.21
C PRO A 40 5.91 6.01 13.31
N ALA A 41 6.61 6.35 14.41
CA ALA A 41 7.99 5.92 14.66
C ALA A 41 8.27 5.81 16.16
N ASP A 42 9.52 5.53 16.53
CA ASP A 42 9.95 5.47 17.93
C ASP A 42 10.15 6.86 18.56
N ARG A 43 10.33 7.89 17.75
CA ARG A 43 10.53 9.28 18.20
C ARG A 43 9.96 10.28 17.22
N TYR A 44 9.81 11.51 17.70
CA TYR A 44 9.52 12.66 16.83
C TYR A 44 10.78 13.05 16.03
N GLU A 45 10.61 13.20 14.74
CA GLU A 45 11.66 13.66 13.85
C GLU A 45 11.06 14.36 12.63
N VAL A 46 11.72 15.38 12.12
CA VAL A 46 11.38 16.01 10.84
C VAL A 46 12.52 15.70 9.86
N ILE A 47 12.20 14.96 8.81
CA ILE A 47 13.16 14.51 7.80
C ILE A 47 12.85 15.24 6.51
N GLU A 48 13.68 16.22 6.16
CA GLU A 48 13.58 16.95 4.90
C GLU A 48 13.95 16.04 3.72
N ARG A 49 13.12 16.08 2.68
CA ARG A 49 13.29 15.28 1.44
C ARG A 49 13.49 16.15 0.22
N GLY A 50 13.53 17.44 0.40
CA GLY A 50 13.72 18.45 -0.62
C GLY A 50 12.81 19.65 -0.39
N PRO A 51 12.84 20.65 -1.27
CA PRO A 51 11.95 21.79 -1.19
C PRO A 51 10.48 21.33 -1.20
N ASN A 52 9.70 21.76 -0.23
CA ASN A 52 8.28 21.43 -0.09
C ASN A 52 7.98 19.92 0.07
N ALA A 53 8.94 19.14 0.55
CA ALA A 53 8.76 17.70 0.78
C ALA A 53 9.44 17.27 2.07
N ARG A 54 8.70 16.74 3.04
CA ARG A 54 9.23 16.23 4.31
C ARG A 54 8.42 15.09 4.87
N ILE A 55 9.06 14.35 5.76
CA ILE A 55 8.42 13.33 6.59
C ILE A 55 8.47 13.82 8.03
N VAL A 56 7.34 13.76 8.72
CA VAL A 56 7.23 14.06 10.15
C VAL A 56 6.84 12.77 10.85
N THR A 57 7.65 12.33 11.80
CA THR A 57 7.36 11.14 12.56
C THR A 57 6.72 11.48 13.90
N ILE A 58 5.78 10.64 14.35
CA ILE A 58 5.09 10.77 15.63
C ILE A 58 5.45 9.56 16.49
N PRO A 59 5.90 9.78 17.75
CA PRO A 59 6.17 8.68 18.67
C PRO A 59 4.96 7.76 18.80
N SER A 60 5.17 6.47 18.56
CA SER A 60 4.09 5.50 18.46
C SER A 60 4.58 4.12 18.87
N PRO A 61 3.73 3.24 19.38
CA PRO A 61 4.11 1.87 19.72
C PRO A 61 4.37 1.02 18.49
N ARG A 62 5.11 -0.05 18.68
CA ARG A 62 5.32 -1.06 17.63
C ARG A 62 4.05 -1.87 17.39
N PHE A 63 3.82 -2.19 16.11
CA PHE A 63 2.67 -3.00 15.72
C PHE A 63 2.83 -4.44 16.25
N PRO A 64 1.84 -4.96 17.01
CA PRO A 64 1.98 -6.23 17.71
C PRO A 64 2.21 -7.44 16.79
N LEU A 65 1.62 -7.42 15.58
CA LEU A 65 1.67 -8.53 14.63
C LEU A 65 2.90 -8.49 13.71
N ASP A 66 3.55 -7.33 13.58
CA ASP A 66 4.81 -7.18 12.83
C ASP A 66 5.65 -6.05 13.43
N ARG A 67 6.65 -6.40 14.20
CA ARG A 67 7.50 -5.48 14.95
C ARG A 67 8.41 -4.60 14.06
N ASN A 68 8.39 -4.77 12.76
CA ASN A 68 9.06 -3.88 11.81
C ASN A 68 8.27 -2.60 11.57
N TYR A 69 7.01 -2.55 12.00
CA TYR A 69 6.12 -1.41 11.84
C TYR A 69 5.73 -0.80 13.17
N TRP A 70 5.32 0.46 13.13
CA TRP A 70 4.66 1.22 14.20
C TRP A 70 3.22 1.50 13.78
N TYR A 71 2.36 1.92 14.69
CA TYR A 71 1.00 2.31 14.38
C TYR A 71 0.56 3.47 15.26
N PHE A 72 -0.24 4.36 14.71
CA PHE A 72 -0.82 5.45 15.48
C PHE A 72 -1.81 4.92 16.52
N ASP A 73 -1.59 5.20 17.78
CA ASP A 73 -2.46 4.82 18.91
C ASP A 73 -2.94 6.04 19.72
N ASP A 74 -2.21 7.14 19.64
CA ASP A 74 -2.55 8.41 20.26
C ASP A 74 -3.31 9.29 19.27
N GLU A 75 -4.62 9.45 19.54
CA GLU A 75 -5.53 10.24 18.71
C GLU A 75 -5.24 11.73 18.84
N ASP A 76 -4.98 12.20 20.09
CA ASP A 76 -4.74 13.61 20.36
C ASP A 76 -3.42 14.06 19.70
N ALA A 77 -2.36 13.26 19.81
CA ALA A 77 -1.08 13.57 19.17
C ALA A 77 -1.20 13.66 17.64
N LEU A 78 -2.02 12.79 17.00
CA LEU A 78 -2.22 12.86 15.56
C LEU A 78 -3.08 14.06 15.16
N HIS A 79 -4.12 14.39 15.93
CA HIS A 79 -4.95 15.58 15.69
C HIS A 79 -4.15 16.88 15.88
N ASP A 80 -3.35 16.99 16.93
CA ASP A 80 -2.47 18.14 17.17
C ASP A 80 -1.46 18.33 16.02
N ALA A 81 -0.90 17.24 15.51
CA ALA A 81 0.00 17.29 14.37
C ALA A 81 -0.72 17.76 13.09
N LEU A 82 -1.95 17.31 12.83
CA LEU A 82 -2.75 17.77 11.70
C LEU A 82 -3.13 19.25 11.85
N ASP A 83 -3.51 19.69 13.05
CA ASP A 83 -3.84 21.09 13.33
C ASP A 83 -2.61 21.99 13.15
N ALA A 84 -1.45 21.59 13.65
CA ALA A 84 -0.20 22.32 13.50
C ALA A 84 0.25 22.41 12.02
N LEU A 85 0.00 21.39 11.23
CA LEU A 85 0.32 21.36 9.80
C LEU A 85 -0.67 22.16 8.96
N ALA A 86 -1.89 22.39 9.43
CA ALA A 86 -2.95 23.11 8.72
C ALA A 86 -3.07 22.66 7.24
N PRO A 87 -3.40 21.39 6.96
CA PRO A 87 -3.46 20.85 5.61
C PRO A 87 -4.59 21.47 4.77
N ASP A 88 -4.35 21.61 3.47
CA ASP A 88 -5.40 21.87 2.47
C ASP A 88 -6.11 20.59 2.04
N PHE A 89 -5.43 19.44 2.18
CA PHE A 89 -5.95 18.10 1.87
C PHE A 89 -5.27 17.06 2.74
N VAL A 90 -6.03 16.07 3.22
CA VAL A 90 -5.51 14.93 3.97
C VAL A 90 -5.74 13.64 3.21
N GLU A 91 -4.68 12.88 2.99
CA GLU A 91 -4.76 11.48 2.57
C GLU A 91 -4.42 10.59 3.75
N VAL A 92 -5.08 9.46 3.87
CA VAL A 92 -4.72 8.45 4.87
C VAL A 92 -4.75 7.07 4.23
N SER A 93 -3.70 6.31 4.49
CA SER A 93 -3.55 4.95 3.97
C SER A 93 -4.01 3.91 4.98
N SER A 94 -4.48 2.76 4.49
CA SER A 94 -4.87 1.60 5.31
C SER A 94 -6.29 1.68 5.89
N PRO A 95 -7.01 0.55 5.99
CA PRO A 95 -8.36 0.50 6.56
C PRO A 95 -8.40 0.34 8.09
N TRP A 96 -7.26 0.45 8.76
CA TRP A 96 -7.17 0.11 10.19
C TRP A 96 -7.43 1.32 11.11
N ARG A 97 -6.53 1.60 12.04
CA ARG A 97 -6.74 2.60 13.10
C ARG A 97 -6.59 4.05 12.61
N SER A 98 -5.58 4.33 11.77
CA SER A 98 -5.27 5.69 11.33
C SER A 98 -6.45 6.41 10.66
N PRO A 99 -7.20 5.79 9.71
CA PRO A 99 -8.35 6.46 9.13
C PRO A 99 -9.47 6.72 10.14
N SER A 100 -9.64 5.84 11.14
CA SER A 100 -10.64 6.07 12.18
C SER A 100 -10.28 7.28 13.06
N ILE A 101 -9.00 7.52 13.30
CA ILE A 101 -8.52 8.71 14.00
C ILE A 101 -8.71 9.95 13.11
N VAL A 102 -8.23 9.90 11.86
CA VAL A 102 -8.37 11.02 10.91
C VAL A 102 -9.84 11.35 10.63
N GLY A 103 -10.73 10.36 10.55
CA GLY A 103 -12.17 10.57 10.38
C GLY A 103 -12.79 11.40 11.50
N ARG A 104 -12.33 11.25 12.73
CA ARG A 104 -12.81 12.03 13.90
C ARG A 104 -12.15 13.40 14.06
N TRP A 105 -11.08 13.67 13.31
CA TRP A 105 -10.43 14.99 13.33
C TRP A 105 -11.41 16.11 12.93
N LYS A 106 -11.40 17.22 13.66
CA LYS A 106 -12.35 18.35 13.50
C LYS A 106 -11.92 19.38 12.44
N GLY A 107 -10.73 19.20 11.84
CA GLY A 107 -10.28 20.07 10.76
C GLY A 107 -11.18 19.98 9.53
N LYS A 108 -11.19 21.06 8.73
CA LYS A 108 -12.10 21.23 7.58
C LYS A 108 -11.50 20.77 6.25
N ALA A 109 -10.23 20.37 6.24
CA ALA A 109 -9.61 19.92 5.00
C ALA A 109 -10.32 18.67 4.45
N PRO A 110 -10.62 18.64 3.15
CA PRO A 110 -11.12 17.44 2.51
C PRO A 110 -10.13 16.29 2.68
N ARG A 111 -10.65 15.06 2.74
CA ARG A 111 -9.84 13.89 3.05
C ARG A 111 -10.18 12.68 2.20
N ALA A 112 -9.17 11.92 1.82
CA ALA A 112 -9.31 10.67 1.09
C ALA A 112 -8.72 9.49 1.85
N LEU A 113 -9.41 8.36 1.79
CA LEU A 113 -8.90 7.07 2.26
C LEU A 113 -8.27 6.33 1.09
N PHE A 114 -6.98 6.04 1.13
CA PHE A 114 -6.30 5.26 0.10
C PHE A 114 -6.17 3.79 0.49
N MET A 115 -6.78 2.93 -0.32
CA MET A 115 -6.76 1.48 -0.16
C MET A 115 -5.75 0.86 -1.12
N HIS A 116 -4.58 0.48 -0.62
CA HIS A 116 -3.52 -0.16 -1.42
C HIS A 116 -3.80 -1.62 -1.79
N ALA A 117 -4.58 -2.31 -0.99
CA ALA A 117 -4.92 -3.72 -1.17
C ALA A 117 -6.26 -4.06 -0.52
N ASP A 118 -6.88 -5.15 -0.95
CA ASP A 118 -8.02 -5.76 -0.25
C ASP A 118 -7.55 -6.39 1.07
N PRO A 119 -7.99 -5.86 2.23
CA PRO A 119 -7.56 -6.40 3.52
C PRO A 119 -8.05 -7.82 3.78
N LEU A 120 -9.21 -8.23 3.23
CA LEU A 120 -9.70 -9.59 3.38
C LEU A 120 -8.87 -10.57 2.54
N SER A 121 -8.50 -10.20 1.32
CA SER A 121 -7.60 -10.98 0.48
C SER A 121 -6.21 -11.11 1.09
N ALA A 122 -5.72 -10.06 1.72
CA ALA A 122 -4.40 -10.07 2.35
C ALA A 122 -4.31 -11.01 3.55
N TYR A 123 -5.40 -11.19 4.30
CA TYR A 123 -5.41 -11.96 5.57
C TYR A 123 -6.48 -13.05 5.61
N ALA A 124 -7.76 -12.69 5.55
CA ALA A 124 -8.87 -13.60 5.85
C ALA A 124 -8.99 -14.75 4.84
N TYR A 125 -9.01 -14.46 3.56
CA TYR A 125 -9.11 -15.51 2.55
C TYR A 125 -7.89 -16.43 2.60
N ARG A 126 -6.71 -15.88 2.76
CA ARG A 126 -5.48 -16.66 2.84
C ARG A 126 -5.50 -17.69 3.97
N TRP A 127 -6.12 -17.37 5.11
CA TRP A 127 -6.16 -18.26 6.26
C TRP A 127 -7.33 -19.22 6.23
N PHE A 128 -8.47 -18.81 5.67
CA PHE A 128 -9.71 -19.53 5.81
C PHE A 128 -10.22 -20.19 4.53
N GLU A 129 -9.81 -19.77 3.33
CA GLU A 129 -10.20 -20.43 2.05
C GLU A 129 -9.88 -21.92 1.95
N PRO A 130 -8.80 -22.44 2.57
CA PRO A 130 -8.59 -23.88 2.57
C PRO A 130 -9.71 -24.70 3.23
N VAL A 131 -10.52 -24.05 4.08
CA VAL A 131 -11.57 -24.72 4.89
C VAL A 131 -12.97 -24.18 4.59
N PHE A 132 -13.09 -22.91 4.20
CA PHE A 132 -14.39 -22.24 4.02
C PHE A 132 -14.47 -21.56 2.64
N SER A 133 -15.70 -21.50 2.08
CA SER A 133 -15.94 -20.69 0.87
C SER A 133 -15.79 -19.19 1.14
N ARG A 134 -15.43 -18.42 0.11
CA ARG A 134 -15.34 -16.94 0.21
C ARG A 134 -16.62 -16.34 0.76
N GLN A 135 -17.78 -16.80 0.30
CA GLN A 135 -19.07 -16.31 0.78
C GLN A 135 -19.27 -16.54 2.29
N THR A 136 -18.78 -17.66 2.82
CA THR A 136 -18.82 -17.93 4.26
C THR A 136 -17.88 -17.00 5.03
N ILE A 137 -16.70 -16.78 4.48
CA ILE A 137 -15.71 -15.84 5.07
C ILE A 137 -16.28 -14.43 5.09
N ASP A 138 -16.83 -13.94 3.98
CA ASP A 138 -17.44 -12.61 3.89
C ASP A 138 -18.55 -12.40 4.93
N LYS A 139 -19.43 -13.37 5.09
CA LYS A 139 -20.47 -13.31 6.13
C LYS A 139 -19.90 -13.23 7.55
N ARG A 140 -18.80 -13.92 7.81
CA ARG A 140 -18.11 -13.87 9.11
C ARG A 140 -17.39 -12.54 9.34
N PHE A 141 -16.94 -11.90 8.26
CA PHE A 141 -16.28 -10.59 8.28
C PHE A 141 -17.27 -9.42 8.06
N GLU A 142 -18.58 -9.64 8.14
CA GLU A 142 -19.57 -8.57 8.05
C GLU A 142 -19.31 -7.40 9.02
N PRO A 143 -18.84 -7.59 10.27
CA PRO A 143 -18.45 -6.47 11.14
C PRO A 143 -17.33 -5.60 10.55
N PHE A 144 -16.40 -6.19 9.79
CA PHE A 144 -15.36 -5.45 9.09
C PHE A 144 -15.93 -4.65 7.91
N TRP A 145 -16.86 -5.20 7.14
CA TRP A 145 -17.58 -4.48 6.10
C TRP A 145 -18.40 -3.32 6.66
N GLN A 146 -19.08 -3.52 7.79
CA GLN A 146 -19.77 -2.45 8.50
C GLN A 146 -18.81 -1.34 8.95
N HIS A 147 -17.63 -1.73 9.41
CA HIS A 147 -16.58 -0.76 9.74
C HIS A 147 -16.15 0.05 8.51
N LEU A 148 -15.88 -0.59 7.38
CA LEU A 148 -15.48 0.09 6.14
C LEU A 148 -16.57 1.03 5.61
N ARG A 149 -17.83 0.62 5.65
CA ARG A 149 -18.97 1.46 5.25
C ARG A 149 -19.10 2.71 6.13
N ARG A 150 -18.95 2.57 7.45
CA ARG A 150 -18.95 3.73 8.36
C ARG A 150 -17.74 4.62 8.10
N LEU A 151 -16.58 4.00 7.98
CA LEU A 151 -15.33 4.72 7.75
C LEU A 151 -15.37 5.52 6.44
N SER A 152 -15.89 4.94 5.36
CA SER A 152 -15.99 5.64 4.08
C SER A 152 -16.85 6.91 4.14
N GLY A 153 -17.82 6.96 5.06
CA GLY A 153 -18.64 8.16 5.29
C GLY A 153 -17.90 9.35 5.91
N GLU A 154 -16.71 9.12 6.46
CA GLU A 154 -15.85 10.16 7.03
C GLU A 154 -14.88 10.77 5.98
N PHE A 155 -14.93 10.28 4.73
CA PHE A 155 -14.04 10.67 3.65
C PHE A 155 -14.83 11.06 2.40
N GLU A 156 -14.36 12.05 1.66
CA GLU A 156 -14.93 12.45 0.37
C GLU A 156 -14.83 11.33 -0.66
N THR A 157 -13.73 10.55 -0.61
CA THR A 157 -13.52 9.41 -1.51
C THR A 157 -12.66 8.33 -0.89
N VAL A 158 -12.92 7.09 -1.31
CA VAL A 158 -12.07 5.93 -1.06
C VAL A 158 -11.33 5.58 -2.35
N VAL A 159 -10.05 5.88 -2.39
CA VAL A 159 -9.20 5.66 -3.57
C VAL A 159 -8.74 4.22 -3.61
N CYS A 160 -8.96 3.56 -4.74
CA CYS A 160 -8.62 2.16 -4.97
C CYS A 160 -7.48 2.03 -5.98
N ALA A 161 -6.47 1.24 -5.65
CA ALA A 161 -5.31 1.04 -6.51
C ALA A 161 -5.58 0.14 -7.72
N SER A 162 -6.70 -0.61 -7.74
CA SER A 162 -7.10 -1.45 -8.86
C SER A 162 -8.61 -1.48 -9.05
N SER A 163 -9.06 -1.84 -10.27
CA SER A 163 -10.48 -2.03 -10.59
C SER A 163 -11.10 -3.14 -9.74
N GLU A 164 -10.39 -4.24 -9.55
CA GLU A 164 -10.86 -5.36 -8.71
C GLU A 164 -11.15 -4.91 -7.28
N LEU A 165 -10.24 -4.11 -6.70
CA LEU A 165 -10.44 -3.58 -5.35
C LEU A 165 -11.63 -2.62 -5.29
N ARG A 166 -11.78 -1.72 -6.28
CA ARG A 166 -12.92 -0.81 -6.39
C ARG A 166 -14.23 -1.59 -6.45
N ASP A 167 -14.32 -2.57 -7.35
CA ASP A 167 -15.53 -3.35 -7.55
C ASP A 167 -15.85 -4.17 -6.29
N ARG A 168 -14.84 -4.73 -5.66
CA ARG A 168 -14.96 -5.45 -4.39
C ARG A 168 -15.48 -4.58 -3.24
N LEU A 169 -14.98 -3.33 -3.13
CA LEU A 169 -15.47 -2.38 -2.12
C LEU A 169 -16.91 -1.93 -2.43
N ALA A 170 -17.23 -1.71 -3.69
CA ALA A 170 -18.59 -1.36 -4.11
C ALA A 170 -19.58 -2.50 -3.80
N GLU A 171 -19.24 -3.76 -4.08
CA GLU A 171 -20.00 -4.95 -3.66
C GLU A 171 -20.17 -5.03 -2.14
N GLY A 172 -19.14 -4.65 -1.39
CA GLY A 172 -19.17 -4.54 0.06
C GLY A 172 -19.99 -3.36 0.59
N GLY A 173 -20.56 -2.54 -0.29
CA GLY A 173 -21.42 -1.40 0.04
C GLY A 173 -20.69 -0.12 0.42
N VAL A 174 -19.45 0.07 -0.05
CA VAL A 174 -18.70 1.34 0.05
C VAL A 174 -19.04 2.20 -1.16
N PRO A 175 -19.78 3.33 -1.01
CA PRO A 175 -20.41 4.01 -2.13
C PRO A 175 -19.52 5.00 -2.89
N ASN A 176 -18.51 5.56 -2.22
CA ASN A 176 -17.70 6.68 -2.70
C ASN A 176 -16.31 6.27 -3.18
N THR A 177 -16.22 5.13 -3.89
CA THR A 177 -14.96 4.61 -4.42
C THR A 177 -14.53 5.31 -5.69
N SER A 178 -13.22 5.56 -5.84
CA SER A 178 -12.60 6.07 -7.05
C SER A 178 -11.38 5.21 -7.43
N LEU A 179 -11.15 5.02 -8.73
CA LEU A 179 -10.03 4.25 -9.23
C LEU A 179 -8.84 5.17 -9.55
N GLN A 180 -7.72 4.92 -8.89
CA GLN A 180 -6.46 5.58 -9.19
C GLN A 180 -5.33 4.55 -9.11
N PRO A 181 -4.94 3.94 -10.24
CA PRO A 181 -3.81 3.02 -10.28
C PRO A 181 -2.51 3.70 -9.83
N MET A 182 -1.68 2.95 -9.11
CA MET A 182 -0.44 3.50 -8.56
C MET A 182 0.60 3.86 -9.64
N GLY A 183 0.46 3.35 -10.85
CA GLY A 183 1.40 3.60 -11.93
C GLY A 183 2.76 2.91 -11.74
N ILE A 184 3.68 3.25 -12.61
CA ILE A 184 5.09 2.82 -12.60
C ILE A 184 5.99 4.02 -12.84
N GLU A 185 7.26 3.90 -12.51
CA GLU A 185 8.26 4.92 -12.83
C GLU A 185 8.51 4.95 -14.34
N GLU A 186 8.20 6.10 -14.94
CA GLU A 186 8.35 6.29 -16.39
C GLU A 186 9.81 6.12 -16.83
N GLY A 187 10.02 5.40 -17.92
CA GLY A 187 11.33 5.16 -18.49
C GLY A 187 12.15 4.05 -17.80
N VAL A 188 11.83 3.69 -16.54
CA VAL A 188 12.55 2.62 -15.82
C VAL A 188 12.08 1.24 -16.29
N PHE A 189 10.76 1.03 -16.32
CA PHE A 189 10.15 -0.23 -16.75
C PHE A 189 9.63 -0.10 -18.19
N ALA A 190 10.54 0.01 -19.16
CA ALA A 190 10.22 0.16 -20.57
C ALA A 190 10.77 -1.02 -21.40
N PRO A 191 10.05 -1.48 -22.45
CA PRO A 191 10.57 -2.51 -23.35
C PRO A 191 11.91 -2.17 -23.99
N ALA A 192 12.20 -0.87 -24.16
CA ALA A 192 13.48 -0.38 -24.69
C ALA A 192 14.66 -0.69 -23.76
N ASN A 193 14.41 -0.93 -22.49
CA ASN A 193 15.44 -1.27 -21.49
C ASN A 193 15.77 -2.78 -21.45
N ARG A 194 15.29 -3.56 -22.43
CA ARG A 194 15.69 -4.96 -22.56
C ARG A 194 17.20 -5.06 -22.74
N ASP A 195 17.82 -5.87 -21.89
CA ASP A 195 19.25 -6.13 -21.94
C ASP A 195 19.51 -7.60 -22.30
N PRO A 196 19.91 -7.88 -23.58
CA PRO A 196 20.26 -9.24 -24.02
C PRO A 196 21.48 -9.81 -23.25
N ALA A 197 22.42 -8.96 -22.85
CA ALA A 197 23.59 -9.41 -22.10
C ALA A 197 23.22 -9.87 -20.71
N LEU A 198 22.33 -9.14 -20.00
CA LEU A 198 21.78 -9.57 -18.72
C LEU A 198 21.03 -10.89 -18.84
N ARG A 199 20.23 -11.06 -19.92
CA ARG A 199 19.54 -12.32 -20.19
C ARG A 199 20.52 -13.49 -20.33
N ALA A 200 21.57 -13.32 -21.14
CA ALA A 200 22.60 -14.33 -21.34
C ALA A 200 23.31 -14.69 -20.03
N GLN A 201 23.65 -13.70 -19.21
CA GLN A 201 24.24 -13.93 -17.88
C GLN A 201 23.32 -14.76 -16.98
N LEU A 202 22.02 -14.44 -16.92
CA LEU A 202 21.07 -15.17 -16.09
C LEU A 202 20.89 -16.63 -16.54
N LEU A 203 20.87 -16.88 -17.84
CA LEU A 203 20.84 -18.25 -18.37
C LEU A 203 22.11 -19.02 -18.06
N ALA A 204 23.28 -18.39 -18.21
CA ALA A 204 24.56 -18.99 -17.88
C ALA A 204 24.70 -19.35 -16.37
N LEU A 205 24.12 -18.55 -15.46
CA LEU A 205 24.07 -18.86 -14.03
C LEU A 205 23.26 -20.13 -13.72
N CYS A 206 22.40 -20.55 -14.63
CA CYS A 206 21.59 -21.77 -14.52
C CYS A 206 22.09 -22.91 -15.42
N ASP A 207 23.26 -22.78 -16.05
CA ASP A 207 23.83 -23.72 -17.03
C ASP A 207 22.87 -24.02 -18.19
N LEU A 208 22.07 -23.00 -18.62
CA LEU A 208 21.10 -23.13 -19.70
C LEU A 208 21.59 -22.48 -20.99
N PRO A 209 21.24 -23.06 -22.19
CA PRO A 209 21.59 -22.48 -23.47
C PRO A 209 20.84 -21.15 -23.71
N GLU A 210 21.38 -20.29 -24.59
CA GLU A 210 20.76 -18.99 -24.91
C GLU A 210 19.35 -19.12 -25.52
N THR A 211 19.02 -20.27 -26.09
CA THR A 211 17.69 -20.58 -26.65
C THR A 211 16.64 -20.94 -25.59
N ALA A 212 17.07 -21.19 -24.34
CA ALA A 212 16.16 -21.60 -23.29
C ALA A 212 15.20 -20.47 -22.91
N GLY A 213 13.99 -20.82 -22.46
CA GLY A 213 13.05 -19.91 -21.85
C GLY A 213 13.59 -19.37 -20.50
N LEU A 214 13.49 -18.06 -20.28
CA LEU A 214 13.85 -17.44 -18.99
C LEU A 214 12.58 -16.91 -18.31
N LEU A 215 12.22 -17.51 -17.17
CA LEU A 215 11.14 -17.07 -16.32
C LEU A 215 11.72 -16.34 -15.10
N ILE A 216 11.28 -15.12 -14.86
CA ILE A 216 11.76 -14.30 -13.75
C ILE A 216 10.62 -14.07 -12.76
N GLY A 217 10.82 -14.49 -11.51
CA GLY A 217 9.96 -14.17 -10.39
C GLY A 217 10.61 -13.13 -9.50
N VAL A 218 9.90 -12.03 -9.22
CA VAL A 218 10.39 -10.97 -8.33
C VAL A 218 9.43 -10.77 -7.16
N GLY A 219 9.95 -10.85 -5.94
CA GLY A 219 9.13 -10.65 -4.75
C GLY A 219 9.79 -11.17 -3.48
N ARG A 220 9.17 -10.85 -2.33
CA ARG A 220 9.60 -11.38 -1.03
C ARG A 220 9.39 -12.90 -0.96
N LEU A 221 10.27 -13.60 -0.27
CA LEU A 221 10.06 -15.01 0.07
C LEU A 221 9.04 -15.13 1.21
N SER A 222 7.78 -14.83 0.90
CA SER A 222 6.67 -14.88 1.83
C SER A 222 5.57 -15.83 1.33
N ALA A 223 4.80 -16.39 2.27
CA ALA A 223 3.75 -17.35 1.93
C ALA A 223 2.68 -16.76 0.99
N GLU A 224 2.46 -15.44 1.01
CA GLU A 224 1.54 -14.74 0.10
C GLU A 224 1.93 -14.84 -1.38
N LYS A 225 3.25 -14.97 -1.67
CA LYS A 225 3.78 -15.08 -3.04
C LYS A 225 3.70 -16.49 -3.62
N ARG A 226 3.35 -17.48 -2.79
CA ARG A 226 3.12 -18.88 -3.19
C ARG A 226 4.24 -19.46 -4.08
N TRP A 227 5.50 -19.14 -3.75
CA TRP A 227 6.66 -19.60 -4.54
C TRP A 227 6.68 -21.11 -4.82
N PRO A 228 6.31 -22.01 -3.89
CA PRO A 228 6.23 -23.45 -4.21
C PRO A 228 5.30 -23.73 -5.40
N MET A 229 4.10 -23.14 -5.42
CA MET A 229 3.15 -23.31 -6.51
C MET A 229 3.69 -22.80 -7.85
N VAL A 230 4.43 -21.67 -7.83
CA VAL A 230 5.08 -21.14 -9.06
C VAL A 230 6.13 -22.11 -9.57
N ILE A 231 6.96 -22.68 -8.69
CA ILE A 231 7.97 -23.65 -9.04
C ILE A 231 7.33 -24.94 -9.60
N ASP A 232 6.31 -25.46 -8.92
CA ASP A 232 5.58 -26.65 -9.36
C ASP A 232 4.96 -26.46 -10.75
N ALA A 233 4.38 -25.27 -11.03
CA ALA A 233 3.82 -24.94 -12.33
C ALA A 233 4.89 -24.91 -13.44
N VAL A 234 6.07 -24.35 -13.16
CA VAL A 234 7.20 -24.34 -14.09
C VAL A 234 7.71 -25.76 -14.35
N MET A 235 7.83 -26.58 -13.31
CA MET A 235 8.26 -27.98 -13.44
C MET A 235 7.28 -28.81 -14.27
N ALA A 236 5.95 -28.61 -14.07
CA ALA A 236 4.94 -29.27 -14.86
C ALA A 236 5.00 -28.86 -16.35
N ALA A 237 5.09 -27.56 -16.62
CA ALA A 237 5.19 -27.05 -18.00
C ALA A 237 6.48 -27.50 -18.72
N SER A 238 7.58 -27.73 -17.99
CA SER A 238 8.84 -28.23 -18.57
C SER A 238 8.83 -29.72 -18.85
N ALA A 239 7.91 -30.49 -18.27
CA ALA A 239 7.78 -31.92 -18.52
C ALA A 239 7.00 -32.24 -19.80
N ASP A 240 6.21 -31.26 -20.27
CA ASP A 240 5.38 -31.40 -21.50
C ASP A 240 6.06 -30.78 -22.75
N ALA A 241 7.28 -30.22 -22.62
CA ALA A 241 8.03 -29.54 -23.66
C ALA A 241 9.22 -30.37 -24.17
#